data_0eda4f867e89fa4a21601775f9e7b824
#
_entry.id   0eda4f867e89fa4a21601775f9e7b824
#
_cell.length_a   1.000
_cell.length_b   1.000
_cell.length_c   1.000
_cell.angle_alpha   90.00
_cell.angle_beta   90.00
_cell.angle_gamma   90.00
#
_symmetry.space_group_name_H-M   'P 1'
#
loop_
_entity.id
_entity.type
_entity.pdbx_description
1 polymer ?
#
loop_
_entity_poly.entity_id
_entity_poly.type
_entity_poly.pdbx_seq_one_letter_code
_entity_poly.pdbx_strand_id
1 'polypeptide(L)'
;RSYFNYDLYPIVYKNNIDVRGNFVELIRENTGGQFSYSITKPKKTRGNHFHTRKIERFSVLKGKALIEFRKYGCKKKYSFKLDGEEPSFIDMPLWYTHNIKNIGNEDLITSFWINEHYNENDSDTYYEDV
;
A
#
# COMPACT_ATOMS: atom_id res chain seq x y z
N ARG A 1 -35.41 2.43 -9.35
CA ARG A 1 -35.79 2.21 -7.94
C ARG A 1 -34.74 1.37 -7.23
N SER A 2 -34.26 1.82 -6.08
CA SER A 2 -33.31 1.09 -5.24
C SER A 2 -33.95 0.63 -3.95
N TYR A 3 -33.41 -0.45 -3.43
CA TYR A 3 -33.79 -0.98 -2.13
C TYR A 3 -32.65 -0.83 -1.16
N PHE A 4 -32.93 -0.47 0.07
CA PHE A 4 -31.97 -0.52 1.15
C PHE A 4 -32.34 -1.70 2.05
N ASN A 5 -31.45 -2.68 2.13
CA ASN A 5 -31.65 -3.84 2.99
C ASN A 5 -30.82 -3.68 4.26
N TYR A 6 -31.46 -3.29 5.33
CA TYR A 6 -30.82 -3.06 6.63
C TYR A 6 -30.14 -4.32 7.18
N ASP A 7 -30.63 -5.50 6.84
CA ASP A 7 -30.09 -6.76 7.36
C ASP A 7 -28.74 -7.11 6.76
N LEU A 8 -28.34 -6.49 5.63
CA LEU A 8 -27.03 -6.69 5.02
C LEU A 8 -25.93 -5.94 5.74
N TYR A 9 -26.23 -4.87 6.46
CA TYR A 9 -25.23 -3.97 7.02
C TYR A 9 -25.10 -4.11 8.53
N PRO A 10 -23.88 -3.90 9.05
CA PRO A 10 -22.67 -3.63 8.30
C PRO A 10 -22.11 -4.86 7.60
N ILE A 11 -21.48 -4.64 6.45
CA ILE A 11 -20.70 -5.67 5.75
C ILE A 11 -19.26 -5.57 6.27
N VAL A 12 -18.72 -6.69 6.73
CA VAL A 12 -17.40 -6.74 7.35
C VAL A 12 -16.34 -7.04 6.28
N TYR A 13 -15.32 -6.19 6.22
CA TYR A 13 -14.17 -6.41 5.35
C TYR A 13 -13.34 -7.61 5.80
N LYS A 14 -12.69 -8.26 4.85
CA LYS A 14 -11.65 -9.23 5.17
C LYS A 14 -10.42 -8.50 5.74
N ASN A 15 -10.03 -8.87 6.95
CA ASN A 15 -8.86 -8.30 7.60
C ASN A 15 -7.68 -9.27 7.50
N ASN A 16 -6.68 -8.90 6.70
CA ASN A 16 -5.49 -9.72 6.50
C ASN A 16 -4.44 -9.34 7.54
N ILE A 17 -4.28 -10.17 8.56
CA ILE A 17 -3.42 -9.92 9.72
C ILE A 17 -2.14 -10.76 9.61
N ASP A 18 -1.00 -10.15 9.87
CA ASP A 18 0.29 -10.83 9.99
C ASP A 18 1.18 -10.11 11.02
N VAL A 19 2.45 -10.49 11.10
CA VAL A 19 3.39 -9.91 12.08
C VAL A 19 3.67 -8.42 11.85
N ARG A 20 3.40 -7.90 10.67
CA ARG A 20 3.60 -6.48 10.32
C ARG A 20 2.44 -5.58 10.78
N GLY A 21 1.28 -6.15 10.98
CA GLY A 21 0.04 -5.45 11.29
C GLY A 21 -1.11 -6.02 10.48
N ASN A 22 -1.87 -5.18 9.80
CA ASN A 22 -2.97 -5.64 8.96
C ASN A 22 -3.07 -4.87 7.64
N PHE A 23 -3.72 -5.51 6.68
CA PHE A 23 -3.98 -4.95 5.35
C PHE A 23 -5.43 -5.23 4.98
N VAL A 24 -6.15 -4.19 4.57
CA VAL A 24 -7.58 -4.29 4.22
C VAL A 24 -7.82 -3.67 2.85
N GLU A 25 -8.37 -4.45 1.93
CA GLU A 25 -8.80 -3.99 0.61
C GLU A 25 -10.20 -3.40 0.75
N LEU A 26 -10.35 -2.10 0.51
CA LEU A 26 -11.63 -1.40 0.68
C LEU A 26 -12.48 -1.42 -0.58
N ILE A 27 -11.87 -1.20 -1.74
CA ILE A 27 -12.55 -1.16 -3.03
C ILE A 27 -11.73 -1.95 -4.03
N ARG A 28 -12.40 -2.79 -4.80
CA ARG A 28 -11.82 -3.56 -5.90
C ARG A 28 -12.73 -3.40 -7.12
N GLU A 29 -12.23 -2.74 -8.14
CA GLU A 29 -12.97 -2.46 -9.37
C GLU A 29 -12.21 -2.90 -10.61
N ASN A 30 -12.93 -3.33 -11.64
CA ASN A 30 -12.32 -3.73 -12.90
C ASN A 30 -11.77 -2.54 -13.69
N THR A 31 -12.34 -1.35 -13.50
CA THR A 31 -11.97 -0.15 -14.23
C THR A 31 -11.35 0.94 -13.37
N GLY A 32 -11.57 0.92 -12.05
CA GLY A 32 -11.07 1.94 -11.12
C GLY A 32 -9.86 1.50 -10.31
N GLY A 33 -9.46 0.23 -10.45
CA GLY A 33 -8.36 -0.32 -9.69
C GLY A 33 -8.77 -0.81 -8.30
N GLN A 34 -7.81 -0.78 -7.39
CA GLN A 34 -7.99 -1.24 -6.03
C GLN A 34 -7.59 -0.14 -5.04
N PHE A 35 -8.40 0.07 -4.02
CA PHE A 35 -8.09 0.96 -2.92
C PHE A 35 -8.03 0.15 -1.63
N SER A 36 -6.92 0.29 -0.90
CA SER A 36 -6.63 -0.49 0.29
C SER A 36 -5.99 0.37 1.36
N TYR A 37 -5.98 -0.10 2.59
CA TYR A 37 -5.15 0.49 3.63
C TYR A 37 -4.38 -0.58 4.37
N SER A 38 -3.31 -0.16 5.04
CA SER A 38 -2.58 -1.01 5.97
C SER A 38 -2.31 -0.30 7.28
N ILE A 39 -2.22 -1.08 8.33
CA ILE A 39 -1.67 -0.67 9.61
C ILE A 39 -0.39 -1.45 9.80
N THR A 40 0.72 -0.73 9.92
CA THR A 40 2.05 -1.33 10.07
C THR A 40 2.60 -0.98 11.44
N LYS A 41 2.95 -2.00 12.19
CA LYS A 41 3.53 -1.84 13.53
C LYS A 41 4.90 -1.16 13.48
N PRO A 42 5.33 -0.49 14.56
CA PRO A 42 6.66 0.11 14.62
C PRO A 42 7.77 -0.87 14.24
N LYS A 43 8.77 -0.37 13.52
CA LYS A 43 9.95 -1.10 13.04
C LYS A 43 9.68 -2.13 11.94
N LYS A 44 8.43 -2.30 11.52
CA LYS A 44 8.08 -3.25 10.45
C LYS A 44 8.14 -2.58 9.07
N THR A 45 8.43 -3.38 8.07
CA THR A 45 8.59 -2.97 6.67
C THR A 45 7.68 -3.80 5.78
N ARG A 46 7.05 -3.13 4.80
CA ARG A 46 6.26 -3.77 3.75
C ARG A 46 6.90 -3.47 2.40
N GLY A 47 6.70 -4.37 1.44
CA GLY A 47 7.14 -4.19 0.07
C GLY A 47 8.38 -4.99 -0.26
N ASN A 48 9.45 -4.30 -0.71
CA ASN A 48 10.62 -4.91 -1.34
C ASN A 48 10.21 -5.67 -2.60
N HIS A 49 9.47 -4.98 -3.46
CA HIS A 49 9.01 -5.50 -4.73
C HIS A 49 8.87 -4.36 -5.74
N PHE A 50 8.75 -4.73 -7.02
CA PHE A 50 8.48 -3.78 -8.09
C PHE A 50 7.37 -4.29 -9.01
N HIS A 51 6.82 -3.38 -9.78
CA HIS A 51 5.79 -3.65 -10.77
C HIS A 51 6.24 -3.17 -12.14
N THR A 52 5.73 -3.80 -13.20
CA THR A 52 6.07 -3.43 -14.58
C THR A 52 4.95 -2.64 -15.27
N ARG A 53 3.69 -2.76 -14.78
CA ARG A 53 2.54 -2.05 -15.34
C ARG A 53 1.63 -1.43 -14.29
N LYS A 54 1.65 -1.90 -13.04
CA LYS A 54 0.83 -1.36 -11.95
C LYS A 54 1.43 -0.08 -11.41
N ILE A 55 0.64 0.97 -11.40
CA ILE A 55 0.99 2.24 -10.78
C ILE A 55 0.34 2.30 -9.41
N GLU A 56 1.11 2.63 -8.39
CA GLU A 56 0.64 2.70 -7.01
C GLU A 56 0.83 4.11 -6.45
N ARG A 57 -0.18 4.57 -5.71
CA ARG A 57 -0.07 5.77 -4.89
C ARG A 57 -0.14 5.39 -3.42
N PHE A 58 0.90 5.74 -2.68
CA PHE A 58 0.98 5.55 -1.24
C PHE A 58 0.72 6.88 -0.54
N SER A 59 -0.24 6.90 0.38
CA SER A 59 -0.54 8.08 1.20
C SER A 59 -0.43 7.70 2.67
N VAL A 60 0.31 8.49 3.44
CA VAL A 60 0.42 8.27 4.88
C VAL A 60 -0.68 9.07 5.58
N LEU A 61 -1.55 8.36 6.27
CA LEU A 61 -2.70 8.94 6.96
C LEU A 61 -2.39 9.27 8.42
N LYS A 62 -1.58 8.44 9.07
CA LYS A 62 -1.17 8.62 10.46
C LYS A 62 0.15 7.91 10.71
N GLY A 63 1.01 8.52 11.50
CA GLY A 63 2.31 8.00 11.85
C GLY A 63 3.41 8.52 10.95
N LYS A 64 4.59 7.94 11.06
CA LYS A 64 5.80 8.35 10.34
C LYS A 64 6.35 7.20 9.53
N ALA A 65 6.55 7.45 8.24
CA ALA A 65 7.02 6.44 7.31
C ALA A 65 8.32 6.85 6.64
N LEU A 66 9.16 5.86 6.35
CA LEU A 66 10.27 5.98 5.42
C LEU A 66 9.92 5.15 4.18
N ILE A 67 9.82 5.81 3.04
CA ILE A 67 9.61 5.16 1.75
C ILE A 67 10.92 5.20 1.00
N GLU A 68 11.39 4.04 0.56
CA GLU A 68 12.61 3.91 -0.22
C GLU A 68 12.31 3.23 -1.54
N PHE A 69 12.95 3.68 -2.61
CA PHE A 69 12.87 2.99 -3.90
C PHE A 69 14.15 3.13 -4.69
N ARG A 70 14.37 2.17 -5.57
CA ARG A 70 15.57 2.04 -6.41
C ARG A 70 15.15 1.42 -7.74
N LYS A 71 15.62 2.00 -8.84
CA LYS A 71 15.34 1.45 -10.17
C LYS A 71 15.97 0.07 -10.31
N TYR A 72 15.22 -0.87 -10.86
CA TYR A 72 15.72 -2.22 -11.14
C TYR A 72 17.04 -2.17 -11.94
N GLY A 73 18.06 -2.88 -11.47
CA GLY A 73 19.37 -2.90 -12.09
C GLY A 73 20.27 -1.71 -11.75
N CYS A 74 19.79 -0.73 -11.00
CA CYS A 74 20.58 0.44 -10.56
C CYS A 74 20.88 0.36 -9.07
N LYS A 75 21.92 1.09 -8.64
CA LYS A 75 22.35 1.11 -7.23
C LYS A 75 21.80 2.30 -6.45
N LYS A 76 21.40 3.37 -7.13
CA LYS A 76 20.95 4.60 -6.48
C LYS A 76 19.61 4.42 -5.81
N LYS A 77 19.55 4.71 -4.51
CA LYS A 77 18.31 4.73 -3.71
C LYS A 77 17.78 6.14 -3.57
N TYR A 78 16.46 6.24 -3.57
CA TYR A 78 15.73 7.44 -3.21
C TYR A 78 14.97 7.16 -1.93
N SER A 79 15.02 8.10 -0.98
CA SER A 79 14.40 7.94 0.34
C SER A 79 13.56 9.17 0.65
N PHE A 80 12.34 8.95 1.13
CA PHE A 80 11.41 10.01 1.51
C PHE A 80 10.79 9.70 2.86
N LYS A 81 10.75 10.70 3.73
CA LYS A 81 10.05 10.61 5.01
C LYS A 81 8.69 11.29 4.86
N LEU A 82 7.65 10.59 5.24
CA LEU A 82 6.28 11.11 5.23
C LEU A 82 5.72 11.06 6.66
N ASP A 83 4.94 12.08 7.00
CA ASP A 83 4.31 12.21 8.31
C ASP A 83 2.81 12.44 8.09
N GLY A 84 1.97 11.65 8.76
CA GLY A 84 0.52 11.77 8.63
C GLY A 84 -0.05 13.11 9.07
N GLU A 85 0.68 13.89 9.87
CA GLU A 85 0.28 15.24 10.24
C GLU A 85 0.37 16.22 9.07
N GLU A 86 1.16 15.91 8.06
CA GLU A 86 1.28 16.68 6.82
C GLU A 86 0.85 15.78 5.66
N PRO A 87 -0.44 15.78 5.28
CA PRO A 87 -0.96 14.89 4.25
C PRO A 87 -0.14 14.94 2.95
N SER A 88 0.37 13.79 2.55
CA SER A 88 1.24 13.68 1.38
C SER A 88 1.19 12.29 0.79
N PHE A 89 1.66 12.15 -0.44
CA PHE A 89 1.71 10.88 -1.12
C PHE A 89 2.97 10.73 -1.97
N ILE A 90 3.26 9.49 -2.32
CA ILE A 90 4.31 9.14 -3.30
C ILE A 90 3.68 8.22 -4.33
N ASP A 91 3.89 8.50 -5.60
CA ASP A 91 3.56 7.60 -6.70
C ASP A 91 4.78 6.74 -7.01
N MET A 92 4.61 5.42 -6.91
CA MET A 92 5.67 4.47 -7.16
C MET A 92 5.91 4.31 -8.66
N PRO A 93 7.12 4.63 -9.16
CA PRO A 93 7.41 4.44 -10.57
C PRO A 93 7.45 2.96 -10.95
N LEU A 94 7.10 2.65 -12.20
CA LEU A 94 7.28 1.32 -12.76
C LEU A 94 8.77 0.94 -12.77
N TRP A 95 9.07 -0.33 -12.56
CA TRP A 95 10.44 -0.85 -12.55
C TRP A 95 11.30 -0.34 -11.39
N TYR A 96 10.70 0.25 -10.36
CA TYR A 96 11.39 0.63 -9.13
C TYR A 96 10.98 -0.28 -8.00
N THR A 97 11.93 -1.03 -7.47
CA THR A 97 11.67 -1.78 -6.23
C THR A 97 11.52 -0.79 -5.10
N HIS A 98 10.51 -0.99 -4.27
CA HIS A 98 10.14 -0.05 -3.22
C HIS A 98 9.72 -0.75 -1.94
N ASN A 99 9.83 -0.04 -0.84
CA ASN A 99 9.30 -0.47 0.44
C ASN A 99 8.79 0.73 1.23
N ILE A 100 8.05 0.43 2.29
CA ILE A 100 7.60 1.42 3.26
C ILE A 100 7.85 0.87 4.66
N LYS A 101 8.51 1.66 5.50
CA LYS A 101 8.88 1.28 6.86
C LYS A 101 8.24 2.23 7.87
N ASN A 102 7.71 1.68 8.95
CA ASN A 102 7.27 2.48 10.09
C ASN A 102 8.50 2.88 10.93
N ILE A 103 8.83 4.15 10.90
CA ILE A 103 9.94 4.73 11.66
C ILE A 103 9.49 5.49 12.90
N GLY A 104 8.19 5.46 13.20
CA GLY A 104 7.61 6.11 14.38
C GLY A 104 7.42 5.15 15.55
N ASN A 105 6.79 5.65 16.60
CA ASN A 105 6.53 4.92 17.86
C ASN A 105 5.12 4.35 17.93
N GLU A 106 4.26 4.73 16.98
CA GLU A 106 2.87 4.32 16.92
C GLU A 106 2.60 3.58 15.62
N ASP A 107 1.41 3.02 15.48
CA ASP A 107 1.00 2.35 14.25
C ASP A 107 1.01 3.33 13.08
N LEU A 108 1.54 2.88 11.96
CA LEU A 108 1.55 3.61 10.70
C LEU A 108 0.32 3.21 9.90
N ILE A 109 -0.51 4.20 9.55
CA ILE A 109 -1.68 3.98 8.72
C ILE A 109 -1.41 4.55 7.33
N THR A 110 -1.45 3.69 6.33
CA THR A 110 -1.16 4.03 4.94
C THR A 110 -2.32 3.60 4.04
N SER A 111 -2.73 4.45 3.12
CA SER A 111 -3.64 4.05 2.06
C SER A 111 -2.87 3.79 0.77
N PHE A 112 -3.39 2.85 -0.03
CA PHE A 112 -2.79 2.45 -1.31
C PHE A 112 -3.87 2.46 -2.38
N TRP A 113 -3.55 3.11 -3.49
CA TRP A 113 -4.34 2.98 -4.71
C TRP A 113 -3.47 2.35 -5.79
N ILE A 114 -4.00 1.37 -6.49
CA ILE A 114 -3.36 0.77 -7.66
C ILE A 114 -4.33 0.78 -8.84
N ASN A 115 -3.82 0.96 -10.04
CA ASN A 115 -4.63 1.12 -11.24
C ASN A 115 -5.35 -0.15 -11.70
N GLU A 116 -4.92 -1.31 -11.20
CA GLU A 116 -5.59 -2.58 -11.42
C GLU A 116 -5.61 -3.38 -10.13
N HIS A 117 -6.69 -4.15 -9.89
CA HIS A 117 -6.77 -4.94 -8.67
C HIS A 117 -5.77 -6.11 -8.68
N TYR A 118 -5.40 -6.57 -7.49
CA TYR A 118 -4.52 -7.72 -7.33
C TYR A 118 -5.17 -8.97 -7.91
N ASN A 119 -4.40 -9.70 -8.72
CA ASN A 119 -4.76 -11.00 -9.27
C ASN A 119 -3.59 -11.95 -9.03
N GLU A 120 -3.78 -12.98 -8.22
CA GLU A 120 -2.72 -13.92 -7.88
C GLU A 120 -2.17 -14.70 -9.08
N ASN A 121 -2.96 -14.84 -10.15
CA ASN A 121 -2.54 -15.50 -11.39
C ASN A 121 -1.75 -14.58 -12.31
N ASP A 122 -1.78 -13.27 -12.07
CA ASP A 122 -1.08 -12.25 -12.85
C ASP A 122 -0.83 -11.04 -11.95
N SER A 123 -0.02 -11.24 -10.94
CA SER A 123 0.15 -10.25 -9.87
C SER A 123 0.97 -9.04 -10.27
N ASP A 124 1.79 -9.15 -11.31
CA ASP A 124 2.77 -8.12 -11.69
C ASP A 124 3.60 -7.64 -10.49
N THR A 125 3.97 -8.56 -9.62
CA THR A 125 4.73 -8.27 -8.40
C THR A 125 5.99 -9.13 -8.39
N TYR A 126 7.14 -8.48 -8.36
CA TYR A 126 8.45 -9.12 -8.41
C TYR A 126 9.26 -8.70 -7.19
N TYR A 127 9.68 -9.66 -6.38
CA TYR A 127 10.37 -9.38 -5.13
C TYR A 127 11.84 -9.06 -5.36
N GLU A 128 12.27 -7.93 -4.85
CA GLU A 128 13.66 -7.52 -4.85
C GLU A 128 13.88 -6.47 -3.75
N ASP A 129 14.87 -6.67 -2.89
CA ASP A 129 15.20 -5.71 -1.85
C ASP A 129 15.65 -4.37 -2.44
N VAL A 130 15.24 -3.32 -1.79
CA VAL A 130 15.62 -1.96 -2.18
C VAL A 130 17.11 -1.70 -2.01
#